data_87e66837868c2c5e0151653c601aa42f
#
_entry.id   87e66837868c2c5e0151653c601aa42f
#
_cell.length_a   1.000
_cell.length_b   1.000
_cell.length_c   1.000
_cell.angle_alpha   90.00
_cell.angle_beta   90.00
_cell.angle_gamma   90.00
#
_symmetry.space_group_name_H-M   'P 1'
#
loop_
_entity.id
_entity.type
_entity.pdbx_description
1 polymer ?
#
loop_
_entity_poly.entity_id
_entity_poly.type
_entity_poly.pdbx_seq_one_letter_code
_entity_poly.pdbx_strand_id
1 'polypeptide(L)'
;MVPLSEYATVDEDATLSEALDVLEKAQEQFDKTRYRHRAILVCEKKTGKVIGKISQLDVIRSLEPKYDLFMEEKAFPQTGMSHFGFSPKFMKNILDQYQLWYEPLHDICGKAGKQNVKDVMHKPTAGEYVKEDANLGEAVHQLIMGHHQSLLVTKKEDIVGILRLTDVFKEICIDRRKANQPSAGQK
;
A
#
# COMPACT_ATOMS: atom_id res chain seq x y z
N MET A 1 -6.17 -12.88 5.96
CA MET A 1 -5.26 -12.44 4.88
C MET A 1 -5.81 -12.82 3.52
N VAL A 2 -5.34 -12.17 2.46
CA VAL A 2 -5.60 -12.55 1.07
C VAL A 2 -4.42 -13.39 0.59
N PRO A 3 -4.64 -14.62 0.08
CA PRO A 3 -3.57 -15.45 -0.48
C PRO A 3 -2.90 -14.76 -1.67
N LEU A 4 -1.60 -15.03 -1.88
CA LEU A 4 -0.85 -14.47 -2.99
C LEU A 4 -1.48 -14.83 -4.36
N SER A 5 -2.02 -16.05 -4.49
CA SER A 5 -2.69 -16.52 -5.71
C SER A 5 -3.97 -15.76 -6.09
N GLU A 6 -4.56 -15.03 -5.14
CA GLU A 6 -5.76 -14.21 -5.35
C GLU A 6 -5.42 -12.73 -5.50
N TYR A 7 -4.14 -12.36 -5.49
CA TYR A 7 -3.70 -10.97 -5.53
C TYR A 7 -3.18 -10.62 -6.93
N ALA A 8 -3.50 -9.40 -7.38
CA ALA A 8 -3.00 -8.90 -8.66
C ALA A 8 -1.48 -8.71 -8.62
N THR A 9 -0.78 -9.24 -9.61
CA THR A 9 0.67 -9.17 -9.73
C THR A 9 1.09 -8.66 -11.10
N VAL A 10 2.25 -8.01 -11.17
CA VAL A 10 2.92 -7.61 -12.42
C VAL A 10 4.40 -7.91 -12.33
N ASP A 11 5.05 -8.07 -13.49
CA ASP A 11 6.50 -8.22 -13.57
C ASP A 11 7.19 -6.88 -13.29
N GLU A 12 8.41 -6.92 -12.75
CA GLU A 12 9.23 -5.74 -12.46
C GLU A 12 9.52 -4.86 -13.68
N ASP A 13 9.53 -5.44 -14.89
CA ASP A 13 9.78 -4.75 -16.15
C ASP A 13 8.51 -4.13 -16.77
N ALA A 14 7.33 -4.37 -16.18
CA ALA A 14 6.09 -3.77 -16.66
C ALA A 14 6.11 -2.24 -16.51
N THR A 15 5.34 -1.57 -17.34
CA THR A 15 5.09 -0.14 -17.20
C THR A 15 4.03 0.14 -16.13
N LEU A 16 4.01 1.36 -15.62
CA LEU A 16 2.97 1.80 -14.68
C LEU A 16 1.57 1.73 -15.31
N SER A 17 1.44 2.03 -16.62
CA SER A 17 0.18 1.88 -17.36
C SER A 17 -0.33 0.43 -17.33
N GLU A 18 0.54 -0.53 -17.65
CA GLU A 18 0.18 -1.97 -17.61
C GLU A 18 -0.21 -2.41 -16.19
N ALA A 19 0.48 -1.91 -15.17
CA ALA A 19 0.14 -2.19 -13.79
C ALA A 19 -1.25 -1.64 -13.42
N LEU A 20 -1.59 -0.44 -13.85
CA LEU A 20 -2.91 0.15 -13.61
C LEU A 20 -4.02 -0.65 -14.30
N ASP A 21 -3.81 -1.08 -15.55
CA ASP A 21 -4.77 -1.92 -16.27
C ASP A 21 -5.03 -3.26 -15.52
N VAL A 22 -3.99 -3.86 -14.96
CA VAL A 22 -4.11 -5.08 -14.14
C VAL A 22 -4.91 -4.80 -12.87
N LEU A 23 -4.68 -3.66 -12.20
CA LEU A 23 -5.42 -3.29 -10.99
C LEU A 23 -6.90 -3.04 -11.30
N GLU A 24 -7.20 -2.31 -12.37
CA GLU A 24 -8.58 -2.04 -12.80
C GLU A 24 -9.33 -3.34 -13.09
N LYS A 25 -8.75 -4.24 -13.87
CA LYS A 25 -9.32 -5.57 -14.15
C LYS A 25 -9.56 -6.37 -12.87
N ALA A 26 -8.60 -6.37 -11.94
CA ALA A 26 -8.76 -7.06 -10.67
C ALA A 26 -9.87 -6.44 -9.81
N GLN A 27 -10.10 -5.13 -9.92
CA GLN A 27 -11.18 -4.44 -9.22
C GLN A 27 -12.56 -4.69 -9.86
N GLU A 28 -12.64 -4.84 -11.18
CA GLU A 28 -13.87 -5.17 -11.91
C GLU A 28 -14.36 -6.59 -11.62
N GLN A 29 -13.43 -7.54 -11.54
CA GLN A 29 -13.71 -8.96 -11.28
C GLN A 29 -14.01 -9.26 -9.81
N PHE A 30 -13.96 -8.26 -8.97
CA PHE A 30 -13.95 -8.44 -7.53
C PHE A 30 -15.36 -8.65 -6.95
N ASP A 31 -15.49 -9.66 -6.08
CA ASP A 31 -16.72 -9.92 -5.30
C ASP A 31 -17.08 -8.70 -4.43
N LYS A 32 -18.29 -8.17 -4.62
CA LYS A 32 -18.82 -7.01 -3.88
C LYS A 32 -18.85 -7.19 -2.36
N THR A 33 -18.69 -8.41 -1.87
CA THR A 33 -18.67 -8.74 -0.43
C THR A 33 -17.30 -8.52 0.22
N ARG A 34 -16.25 -8.28 -0.58
CA ARG A 34 -14.88 -8.07 -0.12
C ARG A 34 -14.45 -6.62 -0.37
N TYR A 35 -13.40 -6.17 0.33
CA TYR A 35 -12.77 -4.87 0.04
C TYR A 35 -11.90 -4.96 -1.21
N ARG A 36 -12.02 -3.98 -2.11
CA ARG A 36 -11.24 -3.91 -3.36
C ARG A 36 -9.74 -3.86 -3.07
N HIS A 37 -8.95 -4.44 -3.95
CA HIS A 37 -7.49 -4.28 -3.93
C HIS A 37 -7.13 -2.80 -4.18
N ARG A 38 -6.18 -2.29 -3.39
CA ARG A 38 -5.68 -0.90 -3.52
C ARG A 38 -4.21 -0.87 -3.89
N ALA A 39 -3.63 -2.00 -4.13
CA ALA A 39 -2.24 -2.18 -4.49
C ALA A 39 -2.09 -3.39 -5.41
N ILE A 40 -0.95 -3.45 -6.09
CA ILE A 40 -0.49 -4.56 -6.91
C ILE A 40 0.83 -5.02 -6.34
N LEU A 41 1.13 -6.31 -6.43
CA LEU A 41 2.45 -6.85 -6.11
C LEU A 41 3.32 -6.85 -7.35
N VAL A 42 4.58 -6.49 -7.16
CA VAL A 42 5.61 -6.55 -8.19
C VAL A 42 6.46 -7.79 -7.96
N CYS A 43 6.58 -8.61 -8.99
CA CYS A 43 7.34 -9.85 -8.95
C CYS A 43 8.61 -9.73 -9.78
N GLU A 44 9.69 -10.32 -9.28
CA GLU A 44 10.89 -10.51 -10.06
C GLU A 44 10.62 -11.50 -11.19
N LYS A 45 10.89 -11.11 -12.42
CA LYS A 45 10.56 -11.89 -13.62
C LYS A 45 11.21 -13.27 -13.67
N LYS A 46 12.43 -13.39 -13.13
CA LYS A 46 13.19 -14.65 -13.18
C LYS A 46 12.71 -15.66 -12.15
N THR A 47 12.37 -15.23 -10.97
CA THR A 47 12.06 -16.11 -9.83
C THR A 47 10.57 -16.16 -9.49
N GLY A 48 9.78 -15.19 -9.98
CA GLY A 48 8.38 -15.01 -9.59
C GLY A 48 8.21 -14.53 -8.14
N LYS A 49 9.30 -14.22 -7.43
CA LYS A 49 9.23 -13.74 -6.05
C LYS A 49 8.74 -12.31 -5.98
N VAL A 50 7.90 -12.02 -5.00
CA VAL A 50 7.45 -10.65 -4.73
C VAL A 50 8.62 -9.83 -4.22
N ILE A 51 8.92 -8.71 -4.90
CA ILE A 51 10.03 -7.79 -4.59
C ILE A 51 9.53 -6.40 -4.18
N GLY A 52 8.25 -6.10 -4.41
CA GLY A 52 7.67 -4.81 -4.10
C GLY A 52 6.15 -4.80 -4.21
N LYS A 53 5.60 -3.64 -3.94
CA LYS A 53 4.17 -3.35 -4.14
C LYS A 53 3.99 -1.95 -4.71
N ILE A 54 2.93 -1.73 -5.46
CA ILE A 54 2.50 -0.41 -5.93
C ILE A 54 1.11 -0.15 -5.37
N SER A 55 0.99 0.81 -4.48
CA SER A 55 -0.28 1.30 -3.96
C SER A 55 -0.80 2.47 -4.79
N GLN A 56 -2.07 2.83 -4.59
CA GLN A 56 -2.64 4.04 -5.18
C GLN A 56 -1.83 5.30 -4.82
N LEU A 57 -1.25 5.35 -3.62
CA LEU A 57 -0.41 6.48 -3.20
C LEU A 57 0.92 6.52 -3.98
N ASP A 58 1.53 5.37 -4.25
CA ASP A 58 2.76 5.29 -5.05
C ASP A 58 2.51 5.76 -6.48
N VAL A 59 1.37 5.38 -7.07
CA VAL A 59 0.94 5.88 -8.38
C VAL A 59 0.80 7.40 -8.37
N ILE A 60 0.08 7.97 -7.38
CA ILE A 60 -0.10 9.44 -7.30
C ILE A 60 1.24 10.14 -7.10
N ARG A 61 2.14 9.58 -6.29
CA ARG A 61 3.49 10.13 -6.09
C ARG A 61 4.31 10.13 -7.38
N SER A 62 4.23 9.07 -8.18
CA SER A 62 4.96 8.96 -9.44
C SER A 62 4.53 9.97 -10.51
N LEU A 63 3.37 10.59 -10.37
CA LEU A 63 2.91 11.66 -11.23
C LEU A 63 3.76 12.93 -11.08
N GLU A 64 4.37 13.15 -9.91
CA GLU A 64 5.24 14.30 -9.64
C GLU A 64 6.53 13.84 -8.95
N PRO A 65 7.54 13.42 -9.74
CA PRO A 65 8.79 12.87 -9.20
C PRO A 65 9.58 13.83 -8.30
N LYS A 66 9.29 15.13 -8.37
CA LYS A 66 9.92 16.12 -7.49
C LYS A 66 9.62 15.89 -6.01
N TYR A 67 8.56 15.14 -5.68
CA TYR A 67 8.33 14.70 -4.30
C TYR A 67 9.48 13.86 -3.73
N ASP A 68 10.13 13.05 -4.56
CA ASP A 68 11.24 12.22 -4.11
C ASP A 68 12.47 13.06 -3.79
N LEU A 69 12.78 14.07 -4.63
CA LEU A 69 13.85 15.04 -4.36
C LEU A 69 13.64 15.76 -3.03
N PHE A 70 12.41 16.17 -2.77
CA PHE A 70 12.02 16.84 -1.56
C PHE A 70 12.09 15.95 -0.31
N MET A 71 11.74 14.66 -0.44
CA MET A 71 11.78 13.70 0.67
C MET A 71 13.20 13.21 0.97
N GLU A 72 14.10 13.20 -0.02
CA GLU A 72 15.51 12.85 0.15
C GLU A 72 16.34 13.98 0.76
N GLU A 73 16.01 15.24 0.47
CA GLU A 73 16.61 16.37 1.17
C GLU A 73 16.27 16.24 2.65
N LYS A 74 17.26 15.91 3.50
CA LYS A 74 17.15 15.79 4.98
C LYS A 74 16.63 17.06 5.69
N ALA A 75 16.01 17.96 4.95
CA ALA A 75 15.37 19.17 5.46
C ALA A 75 14.15 18.87 6.37
N PHE A 76 13.66 17.62 6.35
CA PHE A 76 12.55 17.21 7.21
C PHE A 76 13.02 16.14 8.18
N PRO A 77 13.03 16.41 9.49
CA PRO A 77 13.21 15.37 10.48
C PRO A 77 12.05 14.38 10.32
N GLN A 78 12.38 13.15 9.87
CA GLN A 78 11.41 12.04 9.71
C GLN A 78 10.79 11.62 11.06
N THR A 79 11.35 12.08 12.16
CA THR A 79 10.90 11.79 13.53
C THR A 79 10.00 12.93 14.04
N GLY A 80 8.70 12.68 14.05
CA GLY A 80 7.75 13.46 14.85
C GLY A 80 6.80 14.40 14.10
N MET A 81 7.04 14.76 12.84
CA MET A 81 6.17 15.70 12.11
C MET A 81 4.92 15.05 11.50
N SER A 82 4.90 13.73 11.30
CA SER A 82 3.75 13.03 10.72
C SER A 82 2.48 13.09 11.57
N HIS A 83 2.61 13.31 12.89
CA HIS A 83 1.46 13.39 13.81
C HIS A 83 0.79 14.77 13.83
N PHE A 84 1.52 15.84 13.53
CA PHE A 84 1.00 17.21 13.60
C PHE A 84 0.60 17.79 12.23
N GLY A 85 0.96 17.08 11.14
CA GLY A 85 0.73 17.57 9.78
C GLY A 85 1.55 18.83 9.47
N PHE A 86 1.50 19.23 8.22
CA PHE A 86 2.13 20.47 7.76
C PHE A 86 1.11 21.63 7.79
N SER A 87 1.53 22.84 8.15
CA SER A 87 0.64 23.98 8.07
C SER A 87 0.25 24.29 6.63
N PRO A 88 -0.96 24.80 6.37
CA PRO A 88 -1.38 25.16 5.01
C PRO A 88 -0.41 26.12 4.30
N LYS A 89 0.18 27.04 5.05
CA LYS A 89 1.18 27.98 4.53
C LYS A 89 2.46 27.26 4.08
N PHE A 90 2.91 26.30 4.87
CA PHE A 90 4.08 25.48 4.54
C PHE A 90 3.82 24.65 3.29
N MET A 91 2.68 23.95 3.22
CA MET A 91 2.30 23.16 2.05
C MET A 91 2.25 24.01 0.77
N LYS A 92 1.68 25.22 0.86
CA LYS A 92 1.65 26.13 -0.26
C LYS A 92 3.05 26.58 -0.69
N ASN A 93 3.93 26.92 0.26
CA ASN A 93 5.30 27.31 -0.04
C ASN A 93 6.06 26.22 -0.79
N ILE A 94 5.90 24.95 -0.38
CA ILE A 94 6.51 23.81 -1.08
C ILE A 94 5.96 23.69 -2.50
N LEU A 95 4.66 23.79 -2.68
CA LEU A 95 4.01 23.74 -3.99
C LEU A 95 4.58 24.79 -4.94
N ASP A 96 4.72 26.03 -4.47
CA ASP A 96 5.24 27.16 -5.23
C ASP A 96 6.75 27.05 -5.47
N GLN A 97 7.54 26.70 -4.44
CA GLN A 97 9.01 26.63 -4.50
C GLN A 97 9.50 25.54 -5.47
N TYR A 98 8.88 24.37 -5.45
CA TYR A 98 9.26 23.25 -6.31
C TYR A 98 8.44 23.19 -7.59
N GLN A 99 7.52 24.15 -7.81
CA GLN A 99 6.64 24.17 -8.98
C GLN A 99 5.93 22.83 -9.20
N LEU A 100 5.37 22.26 -8.10
CA LEU A 100 4.67 20.98 -8.16
C LEU A 100 3.36 21.15 -8.94
N TRP A 101 3.03 20.15 -9.77
CA TRP A 101 1.79 20.12 -10.55
C TRP A 101 1.64 21.28 -11.56
N TYR A 102 2.73 21.81 -12.06
CA TYR A 102 2.73 22.95 -12.98
C TYR A 102 2.35 22.56 -14.41
N GLU A 103 2.61 21.30 -14.76
CA GLU A 103 2.24 20.75 -16.06
C GLU A 103 0.77 20.32 -16.09
N PRO A 104 0.10 20.30 -17.26
CA PRO A 104 -1.25 19.74 -17.40
C PRO A 104 -1.28 18.27 -16.96
N LEU A 105 -2.32 17.89 -16.22
CA LEU A 105 -2.44 16.54 -15.67
C LEU A 105 -2.37 15.45 -16.75
N HIS A 106 -2.93 15.69 -17.95
CA HIS A 106 -2.85 14.76 -19.06
C HIS A 106 -1.40 14.44 -19.46
N ASP A 107 -0.53 15.43 -19.53
CA ASP A 107 0.87 15.26 -19.92
C ASP A 107 1.65 14.53 -18.83
N ILE A 108 1.39 14.89 -17.57
CA ILE A 108 1.94 14.22 -16.39
C ILE A 108 1.57 12.73 -16.40
N CYS A 109 0.29 12.39 -16.58
CA CYS A 109 -0.17 11.00 -16.64
C CYS A 109 0.47 10.23 -17.80
N GLY A 110 0.60 10.86 -18.97
CA GLY A 110 1.23 10.24 -20.13
C GLY A 110 2.72 9.94 -19.92
N LYS A 111 3.43 10.80 -19.17
CA LYS A 111 4.84 10.58 -18.79
C LYS A 111 4.96 9.47 -17.74
N ALA A 112 4.17 9.56 -16.68
CA ALA A 112 4.20 8.61 -15.57
C ALA A 112 3.84 7.19 -16.03
N GLY A 113 2.85 7.04 -16.91
CA GLY A 113 2.43 5.74 -17.43
C GLY A 113 3.53 4.94 -18.15
N LYS A 114 4.58 5.61 -18.62
CA LYS A 114 5.74 5.00 -19.29
C LYS A 114 6.86 4.58 -18.34
N GLN A 115 6.79 4.95 -17.07
CA GLN A 115 7.79 4.55 -16.07
C GLN A 115 7.71 3.04 -15.81
N ASN A 116 8.85 2.41 -15.52
CA ASN A 116 8.88 1.02 -15.11
C ASN A 116 8.37 0.89 -13.66
N VAL A 117 7.60 -0.16 -13.40
CA VAL A 117 7.06 -0.42 -12.04
C VAL A 117 8.16 -0.57 -10.99
N LYS A 118 9.34 -1.10 -11.35
CA LYS A 118 10.49 -1.24 -10.45
C LYS A 118 11.04 0.09 -9.92
N ASP A 119 10.84 1.18 -10.68
CA ASP A 119 11.32 2.51 -10.31
C ASP A 119 10.30 3.26 -9.44
N VAL A 120 9.04 2.83 -9.49
CA VAL A 120 7.91 3.45 -8.77
C VAL A 120 7.50 2.65 -7.53
N MET A 121 7.77 1.33 -7.52
CA MET A 121 7.31 0.45 -6.47
C MET A 121 7.89 0.80 -5.11
N HIS A 122 7.08 0.65 -4.09
CA HIS A 122 7.53 0.61 -2.71
C HIS A 122 8.23 -0.74 -2.42
N LYS A 123 9.49 -0.69 -2.00
CA LYS A 123 10.23 -1.87 -1.51
C LYS A 123 9.93 -2.05 -0.03
N PRO A 124 9.30 -3.17 0.38
CA PRO A 124 8.91 -3.37 1.76
C PRO A 124 10.11 -3.39 2.71
N THR A 125 9.96 -2.73 3.84
CA THR A 125 10.94 -2.74 4.93
C THR A 125 10.69 -3.90 5.89
N ALA A 126 11.63 -4.19 6.79
CA ALA A 126 11.51 -5.28 7.75
C ALA A 126 10.22 -5.20 8.61
N GLY A 127 9.73 -3.98 8.89
CA GLY A 127 8.49 -3.76 9.65
C GLY A 127 7.19 -4.09 8.89
N GLU A 128 7.28 -4.37 7.60
CA GLU A 128 6.12 -4.68 6.76
C GLU A 128 5.89 -6.18 6.55
N TYR A 129 6.67 -7.03 7.20
CA TYR A 129 6.51 -8.48 7.15
C TYR A 129 5.95 -9.02 8.45
N VAL A 130 4.99 -9.93 8.35
CA VAL A 130 4.41 -10.65 9.48
C VAL A 130 4.38 -12.15 9.18
N LYS A 131 4.68 -12.99 10.16
CA LYS A 131 4.64 -14.46 9.98
C LYS A 131 3.21 -14.96 9.87
N GLU A 132 2.97 -16.05 9.13
CA GLU A 132 1.63 -16.64 8.99
C GLU A 132 1.05 -17.15 10.32
N ASP A 133 1.92 -17.51 11.26
CA ASP A 133 1.58 -18.02 12.60
C ASP A 133 1.58 -16.92 13.68
N ALA A 134 1.87 -15.66 13.32
CA ALA A 134 1.81 -14.53 14.24
C ALA A 134 0.37 -14.31 14.75
N ASN A 135 0.24 -13.90 15.99
CA ASN A 135 -1.07 -13.54 16.52
C ASN A 135 -1.57 -12.21 15.93
N LEU A 136 -2.89 -12.02 15.91
CA LEU A 136 -3.50 -10.82 15.32
C LEU A 136 -3.03 -9.53 16.02
N GLY A 137 -2.73 -9.58 17.33
CA GLY A 137 -2.25 -8.43 18.09
C GLY A 137 -0.90 -7.92 17.59
N GLU A 138 0.03 -8.82 17.23
CA GLU A 138 1.31 -8.46 16.63
C GLU A 138 1.12 -7.74 15.31
N ALA A 139 0.27 -8.28 14.43
CA ALA A 139 -0.04 -7.66 13.16
C ALA A 139 -0.70 -6.27 13.32
N VAL A 140 -1.64 -6.14 14.28
CA VAL A 140 -2.28 -4.85 14.61
C VAL A 140 -1.23 -3.86 15.09
N HIS A 141 -0.33 -4.28 15.97
CA HIS A 141 0.75 -3.43 16.48
C HIS A 141 1.64 -2.91 15.34
N GLN A 142 2.07 -3.78 14.43
CA GLN A 142 2.87 -3.39 13.25
C GLN A 142 2.13 -2.41 12.34
N LEU A 143 0.84 -2.65 12.06
CA LEU A 143 0.00 -1.74 11.25
C LEU A 143 -0.08 -0.34 11.89
N ILE A 144 -0.26 -0.27 13.22
CA ILE A 144 -0.38 1.00 13.95
C ILE A 144 0.96 1.72 13.99
N MET A 145 2.02 1.06 14.47
CA MET A 145 3.32 1.69 14.69
C MET A 145 4.00 2.11 13.39
N GLY A 146 3.85 1.30 12.33
CA GLY A 146 4.41 1.58 11.02
C GLY A 146 3.50 2.43 10.11
N HIS A 147 2.28 2.78 10.56
CA HIS A 147 1.27 3.43 9.70
C HIS A 147 1.01 2.67 8.39
N HIS A 148 1.14 1.33 8.44
CA HIS A 148 1.02 0.49 7.26
C HIS A 148 -0.45 0.25 6.87
N GLN A 149 -0.73 0.25 5.58
CA GLN A 149 -2.04 -0.13 5.04
C GLN A 149 -2.17 -1.65 4.81
N SER A 150 -1.05 -2.34 4.79
CA SER A 150 -0.97 -3.79 4.63
C SER A 150 0.39 -4.32 5.08
N LEU A 151 0.42 -5.60 5.46
CA LEU A 151 1.64 -6.37 5.76
C LEU A 151 1.74 -7.53 4.79
N LEU A 152 2.96 -7.86 4.38
CA LEU A 152 3.26 -9.08 3.65
C LEU A 152 3.33 -10.25 4.63
N VAL A 153 2.55 -11.29 4.37
CA VAL A 153 2.53 -12.48 5.22
C VAL A 153 3.54 -13.49 4.72
N THR A 154 4.42 -13.92 5.60
CA THR A 154 5.50 -14.85 5.26
C THR A 154 5.31 -16.21 5.92
N LYS A 155 5.66 -17.26 5.16
CA LYS A 155 5.84 -18.62 5.65
C LYS A 155 7.29 -19.01 5.41
N LYS A 156 8.07 -19.18 6.48
CA LYS A 156 9.53 -19.24 6.41
C LYS A 156 10.06 -17.96 5.73
N GLU A 157 10.65 -18.07 4.54
CA GLU A 157 11.18 -16.94 3.77
C GLU A 157 10.29 -16.53 2.59
N ASP A 158 9.23 -17.29 2.31
CA ASP A 158 8.37 -17.03 1.17
C ASP A 158 7.16 -16.16 1.56
N ILE A 159 6.82 -15.22 0.70
CA ILE A 159 5.59 -14.42 0.85
C ILE A 159 4.42 -15.29 0.38
N VAL A 160 3.45 -15.53 1.27
CA VAL A 160 2.28 -16.39 1.00
C VAL A 160 0.98 -15.61 0.86
N GLY A 161 0.99 -14.32 1.22
CA GLY A 161 -0.21 -13.50 1.12
C GLY A 161 0.00 -12.09 1.66
N ILE A 162 -1.12 -11.36 1.72
CA ILE A 162 -1.18 -9.99 2.25
C ILE A 162 -2.24 -9.92 3.33
N LEU A 163 -1.91 -9.29 4.46
CA LEU A 163 -2.85 -8.90 5.49
C LEU A 163 -3.11 -7.39 5.37
N ARG A 164 -4.30 -7.00 4.94
CA ARG A 164 -4.67 -5.60 4.77
C ARG A 164 -5.29 -5.05 6.06
N LEU A 165 -5.10 -3.77 6.32
CA LEU A 165 -5.78 -3.06 7.42
C LEU A 165 -7.31 -3.28 7.38
N THR A 166 -7.89 -3.28 6.17
CA THR A 166 -9.33 -3.52 5.97
C THR A 166 -9.77 -4.92 6.38
N ASP A 167 -8.91 -5.94 6.20
CA ASP A 167 -9.22 -7.32 6.60
C ASP A 167 -9.21 -7.45 8.13
N VAL A 168 -8.23 -6.83 8.78
CA VAL A 168 -8.13 -6.74 10.24
C VAL A 168 -9.33 -5.99 10.83
N PHE A 169 -9.69 -4.85 10.26
CA PHE A 169 -10.84 -4.07 10.71
C PHE A 169 -12.16 -4.86 10.59
N LYS A 170 -12.33 -5.61 9.49
CA LYS A 170 -13.49 -6.48 9.31
C LYS A 170 -13.59 -7.53 10.43
N GLU A 171 -12.48 -8.17 10.78
CA GLU A 171 -12.46 -9.20 11.83
C GLU A 171 -12.79 -8.61 13.20
N ILE A 172 -12.21 -7.47 13.56
CA ILE A 172 -12.54 -6.74 14.78
C ILE A 172 -14.03 -6.41 14.84
N CYS A 173 -14.64 -5.98 13.73
CA CYS A 173 -16.08 -5.69 13.68
C CYS A 173 -16.94 -6.93 13.88
N ILE A 174 -16.48 -8.10 13.39
CA ILE A 174 -17.17 -9.38 13.59
C ILE A 174 -17.11 -9.79 15.05
N ASP A 175 -15.92 -9.76 15.66
CA ASP A 175 -15.74 -10.19 17.06
C ASP A 175 -16.46 -9.27 18.04
N ARG A 176 -16.47 -7.94 17.79
CA ARG A 176 -17.27 -7.00 18.57
C ARG A 176 -18.76 -7.36 18.55
N ARG A 177 -19.29 -7.79 17.39
CA ARG A 177 -20.72 -8.20 17.29
C ARG A 177 -21.00 -9.47 18.07
N LYS A 178 -20.10 -10.45 18.05
CA LYS A 178 -20.20 -11.68 18.84
C LYS A 178 -20.18 -11.39 20.33
N ALA A 179 -19.27 -10.52 20.80
CA ALA A 179 -19.15 -10.14 22.19
C ALA A 179 -20.37 -9.40 22.74
N ASN A 180 -21.13 -8.70 21.87
CA ASN A 180 -22.32 -7.97 22.26
C ASN A 180 -23.62 -8.81 22.14
N GLN A 181 -23.57 -10.06 21.67
CA GLN A 181 -24.71 -10.96 21.71
C GLN A 181 -24.87 -11.50 23.14
N PRO A 182 -26.04 -11.32 23.78
CA PRO A 182 -26.25 -11.92 25.09
C PRO A 182 -26.10 -13.42 24.98
N SER A 183 -25.33 -14.02 25.88
CA SER A 183 -25.14 -15.46 26.02
C SER A 183 -26.51 -16.13 26.03
N ALA A 184 -26.92 -16.76 24.95
CA ALA A 184 -28.17 -17.51 24.89
C ALA A 184 -28.10 -18.66 25.91
N GLY A 185 -28.67 -18.42 27.07
CA GLY A 185 -29.20 -19.42 27.98
C GLY A 185 -28.25 -20.46 28.57
N GLN A 186 -27.66 -20.14 29.70
CA GLN A 186 -27.58 -21.13 30.76
C GLN A 186 -28.90 -21.00 31.55
N LYS A 187 -29.88 -21.85 31.20
CA LYS A 187 -30.97 -22.29 32.10
C LYS A 187 -30.65 -23.71 32.54
#